data_86735c3a943492313e08df087c928385
#
_entry.id   86735c3a943492313e08df087c928385
#
_cell.length_a   1.000
_cell.length_b   1.000
_cell.length_c   1.000
_cell.angle_alpha   90.00
_cell.angle_beta   90.00
_cell.angle_gamma   90.00
#
_symmetry.space_group_name_H-M   'P 1'
#
loop_
_entity.id
_entity.type
_entity.pdbx_description
1 polymer ?
#
loop_
_entity_poly.entity_id
_entity_poly.type
_entity_poly.pdbx_seq_one_letter_code
_entity_poly.pdbx_strand_id
1 'polypeptide(L)'
;MTTSGGIPKLRTVGIISSIALLTLASAPVRAQTAEEQERNYNRQAMEQALQTKERFDLYGLHFDTNKAAIQPDSKPLLDDIATALKNFPDWHLRIVGHTDSTGDPERNVHLSLDRALAIESALVERGVDPQRLVTAGLGESRPIVSNATPDGRALNRRVELDRVTDSAEAKKMLKAMSDFLAAQKTLSVGFDTVFEVVTPTDQKLGLASSGTATLSRPDKIRVTRSGGVADFEILYDGKALTFLGKNANLFTQVAAPGTVDQLIDVLQDKYNRPLPGADLLMSNSYAELMQDVYDSKDLGSGVINGVECDALAFRKADVDWQIWIAQGERPYPCRFVVTSKLANGDPQYTIQFRDWKFGNDVAADDFAFKNASNAKQVEFTEVQAKVGDLPPNFTLGAAK
;
A
#
# COMPACT_ATOMS: atom_id res chain seq x y z
N MET A 1 39.72 -42.25 37.32
CA MET A 1 39.19 -42.99 36.19
C MET A 1 38.33 -41.99 35.38
N THR A 2 38.88 -41.57 34.31
CA THR A 2 38.39 -40.61 33.36
C THR A 2 37.55 -41.30 32.28
N THR A 3 36.35 -40.83 31.96
CA THR A 3 35.70 -41.13 30.68
C THR A 3 35.09 -39.86 30.10
N SER A 4 35.76 -39.36 29.10
CA SER A 4 35.31 -38.28 28.21
C SER A 4 34.26 -38.83 27.23
N GLY A 5 33.10 -38.19 27.15
CA GLY A 5 32.08 -38.46 26.12
C GLY A 5 32.25 -37.50 24.95
N GLY A 6 32.71 -38.00 23.82
CA GLY A 6 32.90 -37.23 22.61
C GLY A 6 31.60 -37.04 21.80
N ILE A 7 31.48 -35.87 21.22
CA ILE A 7 30.43 -35.47 20.28
C ILE A 7 30.63 -36.17 18.93
N PRO A 8 29.64 -36.80 18.29
CA PRO A 8 29.83 -37.44 17.00
C PRO A 8 29.90 -36.40 15.87
N LYS A 9 30.96 -36.47 15.08
CA LYS A 9 31.16 -35.73 13.85
C LYS A 9 30.24 -36.25 12.75
N LEU A 10 29.43 -35.40 12.16
CA LEU A 10 28.70 -35.71 10.94
C LEU A 10 29.64 -36.00 9.77
N ARG A 11 29.57 -37.18 9.21
CA ARG A 11 30.28 -37.54 7.99
C ARG A 11 29.55 -36.96 6.78
N THR A 12 30.25 -36.11 6.04
CA THR A 12 29.85 -35.64 4.71
C THR A 12 29.97 -36.79 3.72
N VAL A 13 28.86 -37.29 3.20
CA VAL A 13 28.85 -38.23 2.08
C VAL A 13 28.91 -37.39 0.80
N GLY A 14 30.04 -37.41 0.17
CA GLY A 14 30.21 -36.82 -1.17
C GLY A 14 29.58 -37.71 -2.21
N ILE A 15 28.49 -37.25 -2.83
CA ILE A 15 27.96 -37.80 -4.07
C ILE A 15 28.56 -36.98 -5.21
N ILE A 16 29.56 -37.52 -5.90
CA ILE A 16 30.06 -36.99 -7.14
C ILE A 16 29.10 -37.43 -8.25
N SER A 17 28.10 -36.58 -8.55
CA SER A 17 27.32 -36.72 -9.80
C SER A 17 27.96 -35.84 -10.85
N SER A 18 28.54 -36.50 -11.83
CA SER A 18 29.03 -35.85 -13.06
C SER A 18 27.84 -35.30 -13.85
N ILE A 19 27.49 -34.03 -13.61
CA ILE A 19 26.55 -33.31 -14.49
C ILE A 19 27.38 -32.73 -15.62
N ALA A 20 27.22 -33.34 -16.80
CA ALA A 20 27.69 -32.76 -18.05
C ALA A 20 26.96 -31.39 -18.21
N LEU A 21 27.71 -30.31 -18.10
CA LEU A 21 27.25 -28.97 -18.36
C LEU A 21 27.05 -28.82 -19.87
N LEU A 22 25.84 -29.11 -20.36
CA LEU A 22 25.40 -28.59 -21.65
C LEU A 22 25.21 -27.10 -21.49
N THR A 23 26.17 -26.32 -21.88
CA THR A 23 26.01 -24.89 -22.12
C THR A 23 25.12 -24.70 -23.33
N LEU A 24 23.82 -24.72 -23.12
CA LEU A 24 22.88 -24.10 -24.05
C LEU A 24 23.20 -22.60 -24.01
N ALA A 25 23.90 -22.13 -25.03
CA ALA A 25 24.02 -20.72 -25.32
C ALA A 25 22.58 -20.20 -25.50
N SER A 26 22.02 -19.61 -24.47
CA SER A 26 20.78 -18.87 -24.59
C SER A 26 21.06 -17.66 -25.47
N ALA A 27 20.58 -17.72 -26.72
CA ALA A 27 20.53 -16.56 -27.57
C ALA A 27 19.80 -15.45 -26.73
N PRO A 28 20.27 -14.20 -26.78
CA PRO A 28 19.59 -13.12 -26.09
C PRO A 28 18.14 -13.09 -26.58
N VAL A 29 17.18 -13.28 -25.67
CA VAL A 29 15.77 -13.09 -25.97
C VAL A 29 15.62 -11.61 -26.36
N ARG A 30 15.53 -11.37 -27.67
CA ARG A 30 15.28 -10.02 -28.18
C ARG A 30 13.93 -9.60 -27.70
N ALA A 31 13.85 -8.49 -26.92
CA ALA A 31 12.60 -7.89 -26.54
C ALA A 31 11.78 -7.60 -27.82
N GLN A 32 10.52 -8.03 -27.86
CA GLN A 32 9.62 -7.74 -28.97
C GLN A 32 9.36 -6.24 -29.05
N THR A 33 9.27 -5.71 -30.27
CA THR A 33 8.84 -4.33 -30.50
C THR A 33 7.35 -4.18 -30.26
N ALA A 34 6.86 -2.94 -30.06
CA ALA A 34 5.42 -2.68 -29.92
C ALA A 34 4.64 -3.17 -31.14
N GLU A 35 5.17 -2.99 -32.36
CA GLU A 35 4.57 -3.48 -33.59
C GLU A 35 4.54 -5.02 -33.70
N GLU A 36 5.54 -5.72 -33.16
CA GLU A 36 5.53 -7.19 -33.10
C GLU A 36 4.51 -7.69 -32.09
N GLN A 37 4.34 -7.00 -30.94
CA GLN A 37 3.33 -7.34 -29.95
C GLN A 37 1.92 -7.07 -30.46
N GLU A 38 1.69 -5.98 -31.18
CA GLU A 38 0.43 -5.67 -31.82
C GLU A 38 0.05 -6.71 -32.88
N ARG A 39 0.99 -7.13 -33.75
CA ARG A 39 0.78 -8.19 -34.74
C ARG A 39 0.50 -9.56 -34.12
N ASN A 40 1.03 -9.83 -32.95
CA ASN A 40 0.85 -11.09 -32.24
C ASN A 40 -0.38 -11.08 -31.30
N TYR A 41 -1.11 -9.97 -31.23
CA TYR A 41 -2.32 -9.89 -30.43
C TYR A 41 -3.36 -10.90 -30.95
N ASN A 42 -3.97 -11.62 -30.02
CA ASN A 42 -5.23 -12.31 -30.26
C ASN A 42 -6.06 -12.31 -28.95
N ARG A 43 -7.39 -12.32 -29.09
CA ARG A 43 -8.30 -12.29 -27.94
C ARG A 43 -8.06 -13.44 -26.96
N GLN A 44 -7.79 -14.65 -27.43
CA GLN A 44 -7.54 -15.81 -26.58
C GLN A 44 -6.30 -15.60 -25.69
N ALA A 45 -5.23 -15.02 -26.23
CA ALA A 45 -4.03 -14.70 -25.46
C ALA A 45 -4.33 -13.65 -24.38
N MET A 46 -5.15 -12.64 -24.68
CA MET A 46 -5.60 -11.65 -23.70
C MET A 46 -6.45 -12.31 -22.61
N GLU A 47 -7.47 -13.09 -22.97
CA GLU A 47 -8.32 -13.79 -22.00
C GLU A 47 -7.49 -14.72 -21.10
N GLN A 48 -6.57 -15.49 -21.69
CA GLN A 48 -5.67 -16.36 -20.91
C GLN A 48 -4.74 -15.57 -19.98
N ALA A 49 -4.18 -14.45 -20.43
CA ALA A 49 -3.31 -13.62 -19.61
C ALA A 49 -4.10 -12.98 -18.44
N LEU A 50 -5.28 -12.45 -18.69
CA LEU A 50 -6.16 -11.93 -17.65
C LEU A 50 -6.61 -13.01 -16.66
N GLN A 51 -6.79 -14.26 -17.14
CA GLN A 51 -7.18 -15.37 -16.28
C GLN A 51 -6.04 -15.87 -15.39
N THR A 52 -4.81 -15.90 -15.90
CA THR A 52 -3.66 -16.53 -15.22
C THR A 52 -2.70 -15.55 -14.56
N LYS A 53 -2.57 -14.34 -15.12
CA LYS A 53 -1.63 -13.29 -14.68
C LYS A 53 -2.33 -12.06 -14.11
N GLU A 54 -3.66 -12.02 -14.21
CA GLU A 54 -4.51 -10.87 -13.84
C GLU A 54 -4.14 -9.57 -14.58
N ARG A 55 -3.29 -9.62 -15.60
CA ARG A 55 -2.80 -8.46 -16.34
C ARG A 55 -2.53 -8.76 -17.80
N PHE A 56 -2.80 -7.78 -18.66
CA PHE A 56 -2.45 -7.78 -20.07
C PHE A 56 -2.07 -6.38 -20.55
N ASP A 57 -0.87 -6.23 -21.12
CA ASP A 57 -0.44 -5.01 -21.79
C ASP A 57 -0.97 -4.97 -23.22
N LEU A 58 -1.75 -3.95 -23.54
CA LEU A 58 -2.46 -3.81 -24.80
C LEU A 58 -1.72 -2.80 -25.69
N TYR A 59 -1.29 -3.26 -26.83
CA TYR A 59 -0.74 -2.45 -27.91
C TYR A 59 -1.75 -2.45 -29.08
N GLY A 60 -1.75 -1.43 -29.91
CA GLY A 60 -2.70 -1.35 -31.03
C GLY A 60 -4.00 -0.60 -30.73
N LEU A 61 -4.12 -0.01 -29.56
CA LEU A 61 -5.08 1.06 -29.31
C LEU A 61 -4.46 2.39 -29.72
N HIS A 62 -4.88 2.89 -30.89
CA HIS A 62 -4.34 4.11 -31.46
C HIS A 62 -5.21 5.32 -31.11
N PHE A 63 -4.53 6.38 -30.75
CA PHE A 63 -5.13 7.68 -30.46
C PHE A 63 -4.55 8.75 -31.38
N ASP A 64 -5.31 9.79 -31.63
CA ASP A 64 -4.76 10.99 -32.26
C ASP A 64 -3.62 11.55 -31.43
N THR A 65 -2.64 12.16 -32.11
CA THR A 65 -1.47 12.74 -31.45
C THR A 65 -1.88 13.75 -30.38
N ASN A 66 -1.40 13.55 -29.14
CA ASN A 66 -1.72 14.37 -27.97
C ASN A 66 -3.22 14.50 -27.65
N LYS A 67 -4.04 13.52 -28.06
CA LYS A 67 -5.49 13.46 -27.79
C LYS A 67 -5.90 12.10 -27.23
N ALA A 68 -7.13 12.02 -26.76
CA ALA A 68 -7.79 10.80 -26.31
C ALA A 68 -8.80 10.24 -27.34
N ALA A 69 -8.87 10.84 -28.55
CA ALA A 69 -9.74 10.34 -29.61
C ALA A 69 -9.21 9.01 -30.14
N ILE A 70 -10.00 7.94 -29.97
CA ILE A 70 -9.66 6.59 -30.42
C ILE A 70 -9.80 6.52 -31.94
N GLN A 71 -8.78 6.01 -32.63
CA GLN A 71 -8.80 5.85 -34.07
C GLN A 71 -9.69 4.66 -34.50
N PRO A 72 -10.28 4.70 -35.71
CA PRO A 72 -11.22 3.66 -36.18
C PRO A 72 -10.64 2.27 -36.27
N ASP A 73 -9.34 2.12 -36.50
CA ASP A 73 -8.62 0.84 -36.58
C ASP A 73 -8.53 0.11 -35.24
N SER A 74 -8.72 0.82 -34.13
CA SER A 74 -8.77 0.26 -32.77
C SER A 74 -10.12 -0.40 -32.42
N LYS A 75 -11.17 -0.25 -33.25
CA LYS A 75 -12.51 -0.78 -32.97
C LYS A 75 -12.56 -2.31 -32.78
N PRO A 76 -11.90 -3.12 -33.61
CA PRO A 76 -11.91 -4.59 -33.44
C PRO A 76 -11.35 -5.01 -32.06
N LEU A 77 -10.34 -4.31 -31.57
CA LEU A 77 -9.73 -4.58 -30.28
C LEU A 77 -10.68 -4.28 -29.12
N LEU A 78 -11.42 -3.17 -29.21
CA LEU A 78 -12.47 -2.83 -28.24
C LEU A 78 -13.62 -3.84 -28.26
N ASP A 79 -13.99 -4.36 -29.45
CA ASP A 79 -14.99 -5.41 -29.60
C ASP A 79 -14.55 -6.72 -28.94
N ASP A 80 -13.27 -7.05 -29.04
CA ASP A 80 -12.67 -8.23 -28.38
C ASP A 80 -12.68 -8.09 -26.84
N ILE A 81 -12.32 -6.92 -26.30
CA ILE A 81 -12.36 -6.66 -24.85
C ILE A 81 -13.78 -6.76 -24.34
N ALA A 82 -14.75 -6.14 -25.04
CA ALA A 82 -16.17 -6.21 -24.67
C ALA A 82 -16.69 -7.64 -24.73
N THR A 83 -16.24 -8.44 -25.72
CA THR A 83 -16.61 -9.85 -25.84
C THR A 83 -16.04 -10.67 -24.69
N ALA A 84 -14.78 -10.47 -24.31
CA ALA A 84 -14.17 -11.13 -23.17
C ALA A 84 -14.95 -10.82 -21.87
N LEU A 85 -15.33 -9.57 -21.63
CA LEU A 85 -16.13 -9.19 -20.47
C LEU A 85 -17.55 -9.79 -20.48
N LYS A 86 -18.12 -10.07 -21.65
CA LYS A 86 -19.39 -10.80 -21.77
C LYS A 86 -19.24 -12.29 -21.47
N ASN A 87 -18.13 -12.89 -21.90
CA ASN A 87 -17.82 -14.29 -21.66
C ASN A 87 -17.50 -14.57 -20.19
N PHE A 88 -16.93 -13.57 -19.48
CA PHE A 88 -16.54 -13.65 -18.08
C PHE A 88 -17.30 -12.57 -17.27
N PRO A 89 -18.56 -12.81 -16.90
CA PRO A 89 -19.41 -11.81 -16.25
C PRO A 89 -18.89 -11.33 -14.89
N ASP A 90 -18.10 -12.16 -14.20
CA ASP A 90 -17.51 -11.83 -12.90
C ASP A 90 -16.20 -11.02 -13.00
N TRP A 91 -15.70 -10.77 -14.21
CA TRP A 91 -14.50 -9.98 -14.37
C TRP A 91 -14.78 -8.49 -14.26
N HIS A 92 -13.98 -7.83 -13.45
CA HIS A 92 -13.86 -6.38 -13.42
C HIS A 92 -12.48 -6.01 -13.98
N LEU A 93 -12.41 -4.95 -14.77
CA LEU A 93 -11.15 -4.48 -15.36
C LEU A 93 -10.80 -3.08 -14.88
N ARG A 94 -9.56 -2.92 -14.49
CA ARG A 94 -8.92 -1.63 -14.39
C ARG A 94 -8.18 -1.34 -15.69
N ILE A 95 -8.48 -0.22 -16.31
CA ILE A 95 -7.90 0.26 -17.57
C ILE A 95 -6.90 1.35 -17.22
N VAL A 96 -5.62 1.10 -17.46
CA VAL A 96 -4.54 2.02 -17.07
C VAL A 96 -3.86 2.58 -18.30
N GLY A 97 -3.93 3.89 -18.49
CA GLY A 97 -3.20 4.58 -19.54
C GLY A 97 -1.77 4.91 -19.13
N HIS A 98 -0.84 4.74 -20.07
CA HIS A 98 0.57 5.12 -19.90
C HIS A 98 1.03 5.97 -21.07
N THR A 99 2.04 6.82 -20.82
CA THR A 99 2.79 7.58 -21.83
C THR A 99 4.27 7.21 -21.82
N ASP A 100 5.00 7.67 -22.80
CA ASP A 100 6.45 7.81 -22.67
C ASP A 100 6.80 9.09 -21.90
N SER A 101 8.09 9.33 -21.67
CA SER A 101 8.61 10.51 -20.94
C SER A 101 8.72 11.78 -21.80
N THR A 102 8.01 11.85 -22.91
CA THR A 102 8.05 13.05 -23.77
C THR A 102 7.02 14.06 -23.27
N GLY A 103 7.47 15.26 -22.95
CA GLY A 103 6.60 16.36 -22.56
C GLY A 103 6.59 16.62 -21.06
N ASP A 104 5.53 17.26 -20.58
CA ASP A 104 5.32 17.60 -19.19
C ASP A 104 4.69 16.42 -18.43
N PRO A 105 5.27 16.00 -17.28
CA PRO A 105 4.80 14.83 -16.52
C PRO A 105 3.35 14.94 -16.04
N GLU A 106 2.90 16.10 -15.57
CA GLU A 106 1.53 16.32 -15.10
C GLU A 106 0.54 16.20 -16.26
N ARG A 107 0.90 16.81 -17.40
CA ARG A 107 0.11 16.67 -18.64
C ARG A 107 0.06 15.22 -19.12
N ASN A 108 1.14 14.45 -18.96
CA ASN A 108 1.18 13.03 -19.31
C ASN A 108 0.22 12.20 -18.44
N VAL A 109 0.10 12.51 -17.15
CA VAL A 109 -0.90 11.88 -16.26
C VAL A 109 -2.31 12.17 -16.76
N HIS A 110 -2.66 13.44 -17.04
CA HIS A 110 -3.98 13.79 -17.56
C HIS A 110 -4.27 13.13 -18.90
N LEU A 111 -3.35 13.19 -19.86
CA LEU A 111 -3.54 12.57 -21.17
C LEU A 111 -3.77 11.06 -21.09
N SER A 112 -3.04 10.37 -20.21
CA SER A 112 -3.19 8.93 -20.01
C SER A 112 -4.52 8.57 -19.36
N LEU A 113 -5.01 9.40 -18.41
CA LEU A 113 -6.34 9.24 -17.82
C LEU A 113 -7.45 9.47 -18.86
N ASP A 114 -7.35 10.53 -19.65
CA ASP A 114 -8.35 10.85 -20.70
C ASP A 114 -8.46 9.68 -21.71
N ARG A 115 -7.34 9.04 -22.05
CA ARG A 115 -7.31 7.86 -22.92
C ARG A 115 -7.98 6.65 -22.27
N ALA A 116 -7.74 6.40 -20.98
CA ALA A 116 -8.40 5.33 -20.25
C ALA A 116 -9.92 5.56 -20.18
N LEU A 117 -10.37 6.78 -19.92
CA LEU A 117 -11.79 7.17 -19.93
C LEU A 117 -12.44 7.01 -21.31
N ALA A 118 -11.72 7.32 -22.38
CA ALA A 118 -12.22 7.12 -23.73
C ALA A 118 -12.44 5.61 -24.04
N ILE A 119 -11.55 4.74 -23.55
CA ILE A 119 -11.71 3.28 -23.67
C ILE A 119 -12.90 2.80 -22.85
N GLU A 120 -13.04 3.24 -21.60
CA GLU A 120 -14.20 2.92 -20.77
C GLU A 120 -15.50 3.29 -21.48
N SER A 121 -15.61 4.52 -21.96
CA SER A 121 -16.81 4.99 -22.70
C SER A 121 -17.10 4.11 -23.92
N ALA A 122 -16.06 3.75 -24.68
CA ALA A 122 -16.20 2.88 -25.84
C ALA A 122 -16.63 1.44 -25.48
N LEU A 123 -16.24 0.93 -24.31
CA LEU A 123 -16.69 -0.38 -23.81
C LEU A 123 -18.13 -0.33 -23.29
N VAL A 124 -18.51 0.76 -22.61
CA VAL A 124 -19.90 0.99 -22.17
C VAL A 124 -20.86 1.08 -23.37
N GLU A 125 -20.47 1.76 -24.45
CA GLU A 125 -21.23 1.78 -25.72
C GLU A 125 -21.42 0.37 -26.32
N ARG A 126 -20.55 -0.58 -26.01
CA ARG A 126 -20.62 -1.98 -26.41
C ARG A 126 -21.41 -2.86 -25.43
N GLY A 127 -22.01 -2.26 -24.40
CA GLY A 127 -22.88 -2.90 -23.42
C GLY A 127 -22.14 -3.53 -22.24
N VAL A 128 -20.93 -3.08 -21.96
CA VAL A 128 -20.23 -3.42 -20.69
C VAL A 128 -20.80 -2.55 -19.58
N ASP A 129 -21.11 -3.14 -18.43
CA ASP A 129 -21.56 -2.41 -17.24
C ASP A 129 -20.43 -1.50 -16.73
N PRO A 130 -20.63 -0.17 -16.61
CA PRO A 130 -19.60 0.75 -16.11
C PRO A 130 -19.11 0.40 -14.70
N GLN A 131 -19.92 -0.24 -13.86
CA GLN A 131 -19.50 -0.68 -12.52
C GLN A 131 -18.41 -1.76 -12.54
N ARG A 132 -18.20 -2.39 -13.68
CA ARG A 132 -17.15 -3.39 -13.89
C ARG A 132 -15.85 -2.78 -14.42
N LEU A 133 -15.79 -1.47 -14.60
CA LEU A 133 -14.67 -0.76 -15.18
C LEU A 133 -14.12 0.27 -14.19
N VAL A 134 -12.80 0.33 -14.05
CA VAL A 134 -12.08 1.33 -13.28
C VAL A 134 -11.00 1.92 -14.18
N THR A 135 -10.84 3.23 -14.21
CA THR A 135 -9.83 3.90 -15.03
C THR A 135 -8.75 4.56 -14.21
N ALA A 136 -7.54 4.59 -14.74
CA ALA A 136 -6.43 5.34 -14.19
C ALA A 136 -5.49 5.86 -15.27
N GLY A 137 -4.86 7.00 -15.00
CA GLY A 137 -3.76 7.54 -15.81
C GLY A 137 -2.50 7.61 -14.96
N LEU A 138 -1.44 6.91 -15.38
CA LEU A 138 -0.16 6.89 -14.69
C LEU A 138 0.92 7.70 -15.43
N GLY A 139 0.59 8.26 -16.59
CA GLY A 139 1.56 9.01 -17.38
C GLY A 139 2.83 8.21 -17.64
N GLU A 140 3.96 8.82 -17.41
CA GLU A 140 5.30 8.24 -17.58
C GLU A 140 5.87 7.56 -16.33
N SER A 141 5.13 7.55 -15.20
CA SER A 141 5.65 7.15 -13.89
C SER A 141 6.00 5.67 -13.76
N ARG A 142 5.50 4.81 -14.68
CA ARG A 142 5.76 3.35 -14.67
C ARG A 142 6.22 2.84 -16.03
N PRO A 143 7.43 3.19 -16.45
CA PRO A 143 7.99 2.66 -17.68
C PRO A 143 8.33 1.16 -17.52
N ILE A 144 8.02 0.36 -18.54
CA ILE A 144 8.42 -1.07 -18.58
C ILE A 144 9.78 -1.27 -19.22
N VAL A 145 10.24 -0.28 -19.97
CA VAL A 145 11.57 -0.23 -20.60
C VAL A 145 12.10 1.21 -20.58
N SER A 146 13.39 1.37 -20.87
CA SER A 146 14.01 2.70 -20.94
C SER A 146 13.36 3.61 -22.00
N ASN A 147 13.06 4.85 -21.64
CA ASN A 147 12.58 5.90 -22.57
C ASN A 147 13.67 6.47 -23.48
N ALA A 148 14.93 6.04 -23.35
CA ALA A 148 16.05 6.57 -24.14
C ALA A 148 15.94 6.28 -25.64
N THR A 149 15.31 5.17 -26.03
CA THR A 149 15.16 4.75 -27.42
C THR A 149 13.75 5.00 -27.96
N PRO A 150 13.56 5.21 -29.28
CA PRO A 150 12.24 5.31 -29.89
C PRO A 150 11.37 4.06 -29.63
N ASP A 151 11.97 2.87 -29.74
CA ASP A 151 11.28 1.59 -29.52
C ASP A 151 10.83 1.45 -28.06
N GLY A 152 11.70 1.85 -27.11
CA GLY A 152 11.35 1.85 -25.69
C GLY A 152 10.20 2.81 -25.38
N ARG A 153 10.22 4.01 -25.94
CA ARG A 153 9.09 4.94 -25.83
C ARG A 153 7.81 4.37 -26.44
N ALA A 154 7.90 3.67 -27.57
CA ALA A 154 6.73 3.02 -28.18
C ALA A 154 6.12 1.95 -27.27
N LEU A 155 6.94 1.15 -26.59
CA LEU A 155 6.47 0.16 -25.60
C LEU A 155 5.89 0.79 -24.34
N ASN A 156 6.38 1.96 -23.93
CA ASN A 156 5.84 2.67 -22.78
C ASN A 156 4.48 3.34 -23.07
N ARG A 157 4.21 3.71 -24.33
CA ARG A 157 2.87 4.19 -24.76
C ARG A 157 1.92 3.00 -24.93
N ARG A 158 1.37 2.52 -23.85
CA ARG A 158 0.49 1.35 -23.79
C ARG A 158 -0.76 1.60 -22.97
N VAL A 159 -1.70 0.70 -23.10
CA VAL A 159 -2.81 0.55 -22.17
C VAL A 159 -2.62 -0.79 -21.45
N GLU A 160 -2.74 -0.77 -20.14
CA GLU A 160 -2.68 -1.94 -19.30
C GLU A 160 -4.10 -2.32 -18.88
N LEU A 161 -4.47 -3.57 -19.04
CA LEU A 161 -5.70 -4.14 -18.51
C LEU A 161 -5.36 -5.00 -17.32
N ASP A 162 -5.79 -4.59 -16.13
CA ASP A 162 -5.68 -5.39 -14.91
C ASP A 162 -7.04 -5.99 -14.58
N ARG A 163 -7.12 -7.31 -14.39
CA ARG A 163 -8.30 -7.94 -13.82
C ARG A 163 -8.28 -7.68 -12.31
N VAL A 164 -9.30 -7.01 -11.82
CA VAL A 164 -9.45 -6.68 -10.41
C VAL A 164 -10.61 -7.44 -9.80
N THR A 165 -10.59 -7.58 -8.50
CA THR A 165 -11.68 -8.17 -7.71
C THR A 165 -12.37 -7.05 -6.94
N ASP A 166 -13.68 -7.11 -6.87
CA ASP A 166 -14.50 -6.23 -6.04
C ASP A 166 -15.30 -7.07 -5.04
N SER A 167 -14.63 -7.50 -3.95
CA SER A 167 -15.24 -8.34 -2.93
C SER A 167 -16.20 -7.54 -2.04
N ALA A 168 -17.49 -7.72 -2.25
CA ALA A 168 -18.52 -7.13 -1.40
C ALA A 168 -18.40 -7.62 0.06
N GLU A 169 -17.98 -8.87 0.26
CA GLU A 169 -17.82 -9.44 1.61
C GLU A 169 -16.62 -8.81 2.34
N ALA A 170 -15.47 -8.64 1.66
CA ALA A 170 -14.33 -7.93 2.23
C ALA A 170 -14.68 -6.49 2.64
N LYS A 171 -15.40 -5.78 1.79
CA LYS A 171 -15.89 -4.41 2.08
C LYS A 171 -16.85 -4.39 3.28
N LYS A 172 -17.75 -5.37 3.37
CA LYS A 172 -18.70 -5.50 4.48
C LYS A 172 -17.98 -5.78 5.80
N MET A 173 -16.99 -6.69 5.82
CA MET A 173 -16.20 -6.99 7.02
C MET A 173 -15.38 -5.77 7.45
N LEU A 174 -14.73 -5.08 6.53
CA LEU A 174 -14.00 -3.84 6.81
C LEU A 174 -14.92 -2.77 7.39
N LYS A 175 -16.13 -2.62 6.80
CA LYS A 175 -17.12 -1.65 7.30
C LYS A 175 -17.59 -2.02 8.71
N ALA A 176 -17.85 -3.27 8.99
CA ALA A 176 -18.26 -3.72 10.33
C ALA A 176 -17.20 -3.42 11.38
N MET A 177 -15.92 -3.64 11.08
CA MET A 177 -14.79 -3.27 11.93
C MET A 177 -14.75 -1.76 12.17
N SER A 178 -14.86 -0.97 11.12
CA SER A 178 -14.83 0.49 11.19
C SER A 178 -15.99 1.04 12.03
N ASP A 179 -17.21 0.56 11.80
CA ASP A 179 -18.39 0.93 12.55
C ASP A 179 -18.24 0.55 14.04
N PHE A 180 -17.71 -0.64 14.34
CA PHE A 180 -17.45 -1.08 15.69
C PHE A 180 -16.46 -0.15 16.42
N LEU A 181 -15.32 0.18 15.82
CA LEU A 181 -14.33 1.07 16.41
C LEU A 181 -14.85 2.51 16.56
N ALA A 182 -15.59 3.01 15.58
CA ALA A 182 -16.18 4.36 15.62
C ALA A 182 -17.22 4.51 16.75
N ALA A 183 -17.95 3.45 17.07
CA ALA A 183 -18.94 3.44 18.15
C ALA A 183 -18.31 3.48 19.55
N GLN A 184 -17.01 3.17 19.69
CA GLN A 184 -16.35 3.17 20.99
C GLN A 184 -16.06 4.61 21.45
N LYS A 185 -16.62 5.02 22.60
CA LYS A 185 -16.32 6.32 23.22
C LYS A 185 -14.88 6.35 23.74
N THR A 186 -14.45 5.26 24.35
CA THR A 186 -13.08 5.06 24.83
C THR A 186 -12.54 3.73 24.36
N LEU A 187 -11.31 3.72 23.93
CA LEU A 187 -10.57 2.49 23.59
C LEU A 187 -9.09 2.64 23.95
N SER A 188 -8.45 1.51 24.17
CA SER A 188 -6.99 1.44 24.34
C SER A 188 -6.48 0.18 23.65
N VAL A 189 -5.30 0.28 23.06
CA VAL A 189 -4.66 -0.81 22.32
C VAL A 189 -3.15 -0.74 22.49
N GLY A 190 -2.52 -1.89 22.67
CA GLY A 190 -1.09 -2.08 22.47
C GLY A 190 -0.79 -2.44 21.03
N PHE A 191 0.36 -2.03 20.54
CA PHE A 191 0.79 -2.38 19.18
C PHE A 191 2.30 -2.59 19.11
N ASP A 192 2.70 -3.48 18.20
CA ASP A 192 4.07 -3.69 17.79
C ASP A 192 4.18 -3.38 16.30
N THR A 193 5.24 -2.69 15.90
CA THR A 193 5.42 -2.29 14.50
C THR A 193 6.76 -2.74 13.95
N VAL A 194 6.79 -3.03 12.66
CA VAL A 194 8.00 -3.16 11.87
C VAL A 194 7.90 -2.21 10.68
N PHE A 195 8.82 -1.28 10.60
CA PHE A 195 8.97 -0.37 9.47
C PHE A 195 10.13 -0.86 8.61
N GLU A 196 9.85 -1.33 7.40
CA GLU A 196 10.89 -1.72 6.45
C GLU A 196 11.43 -0.50 5.72
N VAL A 197 12.74 -0.46 5.59
CA VAL A 197 13.48 0.52 4.80
C VAL A 197 14.39 -0.22 3.82
N VAL A 198 14.66 0.40 2.68
CA VAL A 198 15.55 -0.17 1.65
C VAL A 198 16.79 0.71 1.55
N THR A 199 17.97 0.08 1.58
CA THR A 199 19.26 0.77 1.44
C THR A 199 19.55 1.08 -0.04
N PRO A 200 20.53 1.95 -0.37
CA PRO A 200 20.96 2.18 -1.74
C PRO A 200 21.48 0.94 -2.49
N THR A 201 21.76 -0.14 -1.75
CA THR A 201 22.20 -1.44 -2.30
C THR A 201 21.09 -2.49 -2.27
N ASP A 202 19.81 -2.06 -2.24
CA ASP A 202 18.60 -2.89 -2.27
C ASP A 202 18.45 -3.87 -1.09
N GLN A 203 19.14 -3.64 0.03
CA GLN A 203 18.93 -4.43 1.25
C GLN A 203 17.70 -3.91 2.00
N LYS A 204 16.75 -4.81 2.31
CA LYS A 204 15.63 -4.52 3.21
C LYS A 204 16.03 -4.69 4.67
N LEU A 205 15.71 -3.69 5.48
CA LEU A 205 15.96 -3.68 6.93
C LEU A 205 14.67 -3.36 7.66
N GLY A 206 14.35 -4.11 8.71
CA GLY A 206 13.18 -3.89 9.55
C GLY A 206 13.55 -3.13 10.84
N LEU A 207 12.89 -2.01 11.09
CA LEU A 207 13.02 -1.22 12.31
C LEU A 207 11.80 -1.49 13.19
N ALA A 208 12.04 -2.13 14.35
CA ALA A 208 10.98 -2.53 15.26
C ALA A 208 10.69 -1.46 16.32
N SER A 209 9.42 -1.30 16.68
CA SER A 209 9.02 -0.52 17.84
C SER A 209 7.71 -1.06 18.42
N SER A 210 7.45 -0.73 19.70
CA SER A 210 6.23 -1.06 20.40
C SER A 210 5.59 0.20 20.96
N GLY A 211 4.26 0.19 21.14
CA GLY A 211 3.58 1.34 21.68
C GLY A 211 2.20 1.02 22.22
N THR A 212 1.53 2.07 22.68
CA THR A 212 0.14 2.03 23.10
C THR A 212 -0.59 3.25 22.56
N ALA A 213 -1.87 3.09 22.22
CA ALA A 213 -2.75 4.20 21.94
C ALA A 213 -3.96 4.14 22.88
N THR A 214 -4.32 5.25 23.49
CA THR A 214 -5.54 5.43 24.28
C THR A 214 -6.32 6.58 23.70
N LEU A 215 -7.57 6.34 23.37
CA LEU A 215 -8.47 7.31 22.73
C LEU A 215 -9.69 7.54 23.60
N SER A 216 -10.06 8.79 23.77
CA SER A 216 -11.37 9.21 24.31
C SER A 216 -12.01 10.21 23.35
N ARG A 217 -13.02 9.74 22.63
CA ARG A 217 -13.71 10.55 21.63
C ARG A 217 -14.52 11.68 22.26
N PRO A 218 -14.64 12.82 21.58
CA PRO A 218 -14.19 13.03 20.21
C PRO A 218 -12.76 13.59 20.07
N ASP A 219 -12.12 14.01 21.16
CA ASP A 219 -11.06 15.02 21.10
C ASP A 219 -9.82 14.70 21.94
N LYS A 220 -9.65 13.48 22.45
CA LYS A 220 -8.49 13.15 23.28
C LYS A 220 -7.80 11.88 22.82
N ILE A 221 -6.49 11.95 22.71
CA ILE A 221 -5.66 10.80 22.39
C ILE A 221 -4.29 10.89 23.05
N ARG A 222 -3.79 9.75 23.54
CA ARG A 222 -2.41 9.55 23.96
C ARG A 222 -1.83 8.40 23.16
N VAL A 223 -0.70 8.62 22.54
CA VAL A 223 0.06 7.57 21.85
C VAL A 223 1.47 7.55 22.39
N THR A 224 1.93 6.38 22.81
CA THR A 224 3.34 6.16 23.16
C THR A 224 3.97 5.26 22.09
N ARG A 225 5.22 5.51 21.77
CA ARG A 225 6.02 4.62 20.93
C ARG A 225 7.41 4.53 21.52
N SER A 226 7.89 3.31 21.71
CA SER A 226 9.24 3.01 22.16
C SER A 226 9.92 2.09 21.15
N GLY A 227 11.09 2.50 20.69
CA GLY A 227 11.90 1.74 19.74
C GLY A 227 13.22 2.44 19.54
N GLY A 228 14.26 1.74 19.18
CA GLY A 228 15.65 2.17 19.24
C GLY A 228 15.95 3.61 18.81
N VAL A 229 15.24 4.13 17.81
CA VAL A 229 15.43 5.50 17.29
C VAL A 229 14.25 6.39 17.62
N ALA A 230 13.03 5.88 17.48
CA ALA A 230 11.79 6.63 17.68
C ALA A 230 11.17 6.32 19.05
N ASP A 231 11.57 7.02 20.09
CA ASP A 231 10.95 6.97 21.41
C ASP A 231 10.26 8.30 21.69
N PHE A 232 8.91 8.30 21.59
CA PHE A 232 8.13 9.51 21.73
C PHE A 232 6.77 9.26 22.38
N GLU A 233 6.17 10.35 22.79
CA GLU A 233 4.77 10.40 23.26
C GLU A 233 4.03 11.55 22.58
N ILE A 234 2.84 11.25 22.08
CA ILE A 234 1.89 12.23 21.56
C ILE A 234 0.73 12.32 22.54
N LEU A 235 0.39 13.54 22.95
CA LEU A 235 -0.77 13.83 23.78
C LEU A 235 -1.62 14.91 23.12
N TYR A 236 -2.92 14.68 23.13
CA TYR A 236 -3.88 15.64 22.64
C TYR A 236 -5.10 15.68 23.57
N ASP A 237 -5.50 16.88 23.97
CA ASP A 237 -6.59 17.13 24.92
C ASP A 237 -7.79 17.87 24.30
N GLY A 238 -7.84 17.95 22.97
CA GLY A 238 -8.86 18.69 22.22
C GLY A 238 -8.54 20.16 22.00
N LYS A 239 -7.45 20.67 22.57
CA LYS A 239 -7.02 22.07 22.45
C LYS A 239 -5.58 22.21 22.02
N ALA A 240 -4.72 21.35 22.53
CA ALA A 240 -3.29 21.39 22.29
C ALA A 240 -2.76 20.00 21.94
N LEU A 241 -1.91 19.95 20.94
CA LEU A 241 -1.07 18.81 20.62
C LEU A 241 0.27 18.98 21.30
N THR A 242 0.67 18.00 22.10
CA THR A 242 2.02 17.90 22.66
C THR A 242 2.73 16.70 22.04
N PHE A 243 3.94 16.93 21.54
CA PHE A 243 4.85 15.89 21.07
C PHE A 243 6.10 15.91 21.93
N LEU A 244 6.35 14.82 22.65
CA LEU A 244 7.52 14.63 23.52
C LEU A 244 8.47 13.59 22.91
N GLY A 245 9.65 14.01 22.50
CA GLY A 245 10.76 13.12 22.14
C GLY A 245 11.55 12.72 23.39
N LYS A 246 11.32 11.50 23.89
CA LYS A 246 11.86 11.05 25.17
C LYS A 246 13.38 10.96 25.18
N ASN A 247 13.97 10.33 24.16
CA ASN A 247 15.44 10.18 24.06
C ASN A 247 16.15 11.54 23.89
N ALA A 248 15.54 12.47 23.19
CA ALA A 248 16.09 13.82 22.99
C ALA A 248 15.82 14.75 24.18
N ASN A 249 14.90 14.37 25.08
CA ASN A 249 14.37 15.16 26.17
C ASN A 249 13.87 16.57 25.72
N LEU A 250 13.17 16.58 24.58
CA LEU A 250 12.59 17.76 23.95
C LEU A 250 11.09 17.59 23.80
N PHE A 251 10.34 18.67 23.95
CA PHE A 251 8.93 18.65 23.58
C PHE A 251 8.52 19.91 22.82
N THR A 252 7.45 19.79 22.10
CA THR A 252 6.73 20.92 21.53
C THR A 252 5.26 20.86 21.93
N GLN A 253 4.63 22.01 22.05
CA GLN A 253 3.20 22.11 22.27
C GLN A 253 2.63 23.17 21.35
N VAL A 254 1.64 22.77 20.53
CA VAL A 254 1.02 23.64 19.54
C VAL A 254 -0.50 23.66 19.76
N ALA A 255 -1.10 24.83 19.59
CA ALA A 255 -2.55 24.96 19.61
C ALA A 255 -3.14 24.24 18.39
N ALA A 256 -4.05 23.30 18.64
CA ALA A 256 -4.74 22.51 17.63
C ALA A 256 -6.15 22.19 18.14
N PRO A 257 -7.06 23.17 18.24
CA PRO A 257 -8.43 22.91 18.71
C PRO A 257 -9.19 22.06 17.69
N GLY A 258 -9.89 21.02 18.15
CA GLY A 258 -10.68 20.16 17.26
C GLY A 258 -10.86 18.75 17.78
N THR A 259 -11.24 17.85 16.88
CA THR A 259 -11.38 16.41 17.13
C THR A 259 -10.08 15.66 16.84
N VAL A 260 -10.03 14.38 17.24
CA VAL A 260 -8.90 13.49 16.89
C VAL A 260 -8.80 13.30 15.37
N ASP A 261 -9.92 13.25 14.67
CA ASP A 261 -9.92 13.14 13.19
C ASP A 261 -9.22 14.36 12.58
N GLN A 262 -9.60 15.57 12.98
CA GLN A 262 -8.96 16.81 12.53
C GLN A 262 -7.47 16.90 12.93
N LEU A 263 -7.09 16.32 14.07
CA LEU A 263 -5.69 16.26 14.47
C LEU A 263 -4.89 15.39 13.51
N ILE A 264 -5.42 14.23 13.08
CA ILE A 264 -4.77 13.32 12.12
C ILE A 264 -4.54 14.06 10.79
N ASP A 265 -5.56 14.75 10.28
CA ASP A 265 -5.44 15.59 9.07
C ASP A 265 -4.36 16.66 9.22
N VAL A 266 -4.35 17.40 10.33
CA VAL A 266 -3.34 18.44 10.60
C VAL A 266 -1.92 17.86 10.67
N LEU A 267 -1.75 16.69 11.29
CA LEU A 267 -0.43 16.04 11.35
C LEU A 267 0.07 15.63 9.96
N GLN A 268 -0.81 15.15 9.10
CA GLN A 268 -0.48 14.77 7.74
C GLN A 268 -0.22 16.00 6.86
N ASP A 269 -1.18 16.92 6.77
CA ASP A 269 -1.17 17.99 5.77
C ASP A 269 -0.24 19.15 6.13
N LYS A 270 -0.26 19.56 7.41
CA LYS A 270 0.51 20.72 7.86
C LYS A 270 1.92 20.36 8.31
N TYR A 271 2.06 19.22 8.97
CA TYR A 271 3.34 18.82 9.56
C TYR A 271 4.06 17.73 8.78
N ASN A 272 3.48 17.24 7.68
CA ASN A 272 4.00 16.15 6.86
C ASN A 272 4.46 14.96 7.72
N ARG A 273 3.65 14.62 8.73
CA ARG A 273 3.92 13.55 9.67
C ARG A 273 2.75 12.57 9.73
N PRO A 274 2.60 11.74 8.70
CA PRO A 274 1.57 10.71 8.73
C PRO A 274 1.85 9.74 9.89
N LEU A 275 0.77 9.33 10.56
CA LEU A 275 0.81 8.30 11.59
C LEU A 275 0.23 7.02 10.98
N PRO A 276 1.05 6.08 10.48
CA PRO A 276 0.55 4.87 9.83
C PRO A 276 -0.40 4.10 10.74
N GLY A 277 -1.59 3.78 10.22
CA GLY A 277 -2.65 3.11 10.97
C GLY A 277 -3.50 4.03 11.88
N ALA A 278 -3.25 5.33 11.94
CA ALA A 278 -4.14 6.28 12.62
C ALA A 278 -5.51 6.35 11.96
N ASP A 279 -5.58 6.14 10.64
CA ASP A 279 -6.82 6.06 9.86
C ASP A 279 -7.81 5.03 10.43
N LEU A 280 -7.30 3.95 11.04
CA LEU A 280 -8.13 2.94 11.72
C LEU A 280 -8.87 3.50 12.96
N LEU A 281 -8.37 4.58 13.56
CA LEU A 281 -8.95 5.20 14.75
C LEU A 281 -9.87 6.38 14.42
N MET A 282 -9.96 6.80 13.15
CA MET A 282 -10.86 7.87 12.73
C MET A 282 -12.33 7.45 12.82
N SER A 283 -13.22 8.42 13.00
CA SER A 283 -14.66 8.15 13.06
C SER A 283 -15.25 7.72 11.73
N ASN A 284 -14.60 8.09 10.60
CA ASN A 284 -14.95 7.75 9.22
C ASN A 284 -13.96 6.75 8.59
N SER A 285 -13.28 5.93 9.41
CA SER A 285 -12.15 5.08 8.99
C SER A 285 -12.44 4.22 7.76
N TYR A 286 -13.68 3.74 7.56
CA TYR A 286 -14.05 3.02 6.35
C TYR A 286 -13.89 3.87 5.09
N ALA A 287 -14.34 5.11 5.10
CA ALA A 287 -14.24 6.00 3.94
C ALA A 287 -12.78 6.33 3.61
N GLU A 288 -11.98 6.62 4.63
CA GLU A 288 -10.55 6.93 4.48
C GLU A 288 -9.76 5.72 3.93
N LEU A 289 -9.98 4.54 4.49
CA LEU A 289 -9.31 3.31 4.04
C LEU A 289 -9.71 2.94 2.61
N MET A 290 -10.98 3.13 2.25
CA MET A 290 -11.53 2.77 0.93
C MET A 290 -11.31 3.83 -0.15
N GLN A 291 -10.86 5.04 0.20
CA GLN A 291 -10.56 6.06 -0.81
C GLN A 291 -9.57 5.52 -1.84
N ASP A 292 -9.89 5.65 -3.14
CA ASP A 292 -9.07 5.21 -4.28
C ASP A 292 -8.73 3.70 -4.31
N VAL A 293 -9.41 2.88 -3.51
CA VAL A 293 -9.30 1.41 -3.60
C VAL A 293 -10.02 0.93 -4.87
N TYR A 294 -9.30 0.21 -5.70
CA TYR A 294 -9.83 -0.35 -6.94
C TYR A 294 -9.81 -1.89 -7.01
N ASP A 295 -9.20 -2.57 -6.05
CA ASP A 295 -9.17 -4.04 -5.94
C ASP A 295 -9.32 -4.42 -4.48
N SER A 296 -10.26 -5.33 -4.18
CA SER A 296 -10.54 -5.83 -2.83
C SER A 296 -10.74 -7.34 -2.86
N LYS A 297 -10.08 -8.05 -1.96
CA LYS A 297 -10.11 -9.52 -1.89
C LYS A 297 -10.39 -9.99 -0.47
N ASP A 298 -11.25 -10.97 -0.35
CA ASP A 298 -11.37 -11.82 0.83
C ASP A 298 -10.37 -12.98 0.67
N LEU A 299 -9.45 -13.10 1.59
CA LEU A 299 -8.40 -14.12 1.59
C LEU A 299 -8.74 -15.33 2.50
N GLY A 300 -9.95 -15.32 3.08
CA GLY A 300 -10.36 -16.31 4.07
C GLY A 300 -9.86 -16.01 5.48
N SER A 301 -9.83 -17.04 6.33
CA SER A 301 -9.46 -16.88 7.74
C SER A 301 -7.98 -17.20 8.01
N GLY A 302 -7.46 -16.62 9.09
CA GLY A 302 -6.13 -16.89 9.62
C GLY A 302 -6.08 -16.67 11.13
N VAL A 303 -5.00 -17.04 11.79
CA VAL A 303 -4.85 -16.91 13.25
C VAL A 303 -3.72 -15.93 13.56
N ILE A 304 -4.02 -14.87 14.32
CA ILE A 304 -3.04 -13.87 14.79
C ILE A 304 -3.05 -13.88 16.33
N ASN A 305 -1.91 -14.22 16.93
CA ASN A 305 -1.77 -14.33 18.41
C ASN A 305 -2.88 -15.18 19.09
N GLY A 306 -3.31 -16.26 18.44
CA GLY A 306 -4.37 -17.14 18.96
C GLY A 306 -5.80 -16.63 18.71
N VAL A 307 -5.98 -15.49 18.03
CA VAL A 307 -7.29 -14.96 17.64
C VAL A 307 -7.56 -15.34 16.19
N GLU A 308 -8.71 -15.93 15.92
CA GLU A 308 -9.18 -16.21 14.57
C GLU A 308 -9.66 -14.91 13.91
N CYS A 309 -9.12 -14.63 12.72
CA CYS A 309 -9.32 -13.37 12.02
C CYS A 309 -9.67 -13.62 10.56
N ASP A 310 -10.53 -12.77 10.00
CA ASP A 310 -10.73 -12.68 8.56
C ASP A 310 -9.60 -11.86 7.93
N ALA A 311 -8.99 -12.40 6.89
CA ALA A 311 -7.88 -11.78 6.18
C ALA A 311 -8.36 -11.11 4.90
N LEU A 312 -8.16 -9.80 4.79
CA LEU A 312 -8.62 -8.99 3.66
C LEU A 312 -7.43 -8.28 3.00
N ALA A 313 -7.50 -8.13 1.68
CA ALA A 313 -6.49 -7.37 0.91
C ALA A 313 -7.15 -6.32 0.02
N PHE A 314 -6.50 -5.18 -0.07
CA PHE A 314 -6.97 -4.02 -0.82
C PHE A 314 -5.81 -3.38 -1.58
N ARG A 315 -6.12 -2.78 -2.72
CA ARG A 315 -5.12 -2.17 -3.60
C ARG A 315 -5.51 -0.76 -4.01
N LYS A 316 -4.55 0.15 -3.88
CA LYS A 316 -4.57 1.51 -4.43
C LYS A 316 -3.45 1.66 -5.49
N ALA A 317 -3.37 2.81 -6.12
CA ALA A 317 -2.34 3.06 -7.13
C ALA A 317 -0.91 2.98 -6.57
N ASP A 318 -0.69 3.53 -5.39
CA ASP A 318 0.58 3.74 -4.71
C ASP A 318 0.89 2.76 -3.58
N VAL A 319 -0.14 2.10 -3.04
CA VAL A 319 -0.01 1.14 -1.94
C VAL A 319 -0.90 -0.09 -2.14
N ASP A 320 -0.43 -1.24 -1.69
CA ASP A 320 -1.25 -2.40 -1.38
C ASP A 320 -1.34 -2.52 0.14
N TRP A 321 -2.50 -2.90 0.68
CA TRP A 321 -2.62 -3.10 2.10
C TRP A 321 -3.48 -4.32 2.46
N GLN A 322 -3.19 -4.90 3.61
CA GLN A 322 -3.87 -6.06 4.14
C GLN A 322 -4.27 -5.81 5.59
N ILE A 323 -5.40 -6.36 5.98
CA ILE A 323 -5.88 -6.28 7.35
C ILE A 323 -6.44 -7.63 7.79
N TRP A 324 -6.15 -7.99 9.02
CA TRP A 324 -6.73 -9.15 9.71
C TRP A 324 -7.65 -8.64 10.79
N ILE A 325 -8.93 -9.02 10.72
CA ILE A 325 -10.01 -8.54 11.59
C ILE A 325 -10.49 -9.68 12.44
N ALA A 326 -10.53 -9.51 13.76
CA ALA A 326 -11.03 -10.53 14.68
C ALA A 326 -12.48 -10.93 14.33
N GLN A 327 -12.74 -12.22 14.28
CA GLN A 327 -14.08 -12.76 14.06
C GLN A 327 -14.96 -12.58 15.29
N GLY A 328 -16.29 -12.54 15.08
CA GLY A 328 -17.30 -12.47 16.14
C GLY A 328 -17.89 -11.09 16.35
N GLU A 329 -18.46 -10.86 17.55
CA GLU A 329 -19.24 -9.65 17.85
C GLU A 329 -18.41 -8.37 18.03
N ARG A 330 -17.11 -8.50 18.22
CA ARG A 330 -16.18 -7.38 18.40
C ARG A 330 -15.11 -7.39 17.32
N PRO A 331 -15.41 -6.98 16.10
CA PRO A 331 -14.47 -6.97 15.00
C PRO A 331 -13.47 -5.82 15.20
N TYR A 332 -12.27 -6.13 15.68
CA TYR A 332 -11.15 -5.22 15.82
C TYR A 332 -9.97 -5.68 14.96
N PRO A 333 -9.08 -4.78 14.52
CA PRO A 333 -7.92 -5.19 13.75
C PRO A 333 -6.92 -5.94 14.64
N CYS A 334 -6.45 -7.10 14.16
CA CYS A 334 -5.38 -7.88 14.78
C CYS A 334 -4.02 -7.53 14.18
N ARG A 335 -4.01 -7.26 12.87
CA ARG A 335 -2.81 -6.91 12.11
C ARG A 335 -3.17 -6.01 10.93
N PHE A 336 -2.28 -5.08 10.60
CA PHE A 336 -2.40 -4.22 9.44
C PHE A 336 -1.04 -4.12 8.76
N VAL A 337 -1.01 -4.29 7.44
CA VAL A 337 0.22 -4.24 6.63
C VAL A 337 -0.01 -3.31 5.46
N VAL A 338 0.87 -2.35 5.28
CA VAL A 338 0.90 -1.45 4.12
C VAL A 338 2.18 -1.71 3.35
N THR A 339 2.07 -1.97 2.05
CA THR A 339 3.19 -2.17 1.13
C THR A 339 3.28 -0.97 0.19
N SER A 340 4.39 -0.23 0.24
CA SER A 340 4.64 0.89 -0.67
C SER A 340 5.01 0.37 -2.06
N LYS A 341 4.38 0.89 -3.10
CA LYS A 341 4.70 0.57 -4.50
C LYS A 341 5.57 1.63 -5.17
N LEU A 342 5.80 2.76 -4.47
CA LEU A 342 6.58 3.89 -4.96
C LEU A 342 8.07 3.82 -4.58
N ALA A 343 8.43 2.93 -3.66
CA ALA A 343 9.81 2.72 -3.23
C ALA A 343 10.37 1.41 -3.78
N ASN A 344 11.65 1.40 -4.16
CA ASN A 344 12.32 0.19 -4.60
C ASN A 344 12.23 -0.91 -3.54
N GLY A 345 12.05 -2.16 -3.99
CA GLY A 345 11.93 -3.31 -3.10
C GLY A 345 10.58 -3.43 -2.37
N ASP A 346 9.59 -2.55 -2.65
CA ASP A 346 8.24 -2.61 -2.08
C ASP A 346 8.26 -2.78 -0.54
N PRO A 347 8.84 -1.82 0.22
CA PRO A 347 8.96 -1.93 1.66
C PRO A 347 7.61 -1.90 2.34
N GLN A 348 7.51 -2.61 3.48
CA GLN A 348 6.28 -2.75 4.24
C GLN A 348 6.34 -1.99 5.56
N TYR A 349 5.18 -1.50 5.98
CA TYR A 349 4.90 -1.11 7.35
C TYR A 349 3.89 -2.08 7.95
N THR A 350 4.31 -2.82 8.96
CA THR A 350 3.45 -3.79 9.65
C THR A 350 3.11 -3.27 11.03
N ILE A 351 1.83 -3.33 11.40
CA ILE A 351 1.34 -3.10 12.76
C ILE A 351 0.66 -4.38 13.22
N GLN A 352 1.07 -4.91 14.36
CA GLN A 352 0.39 -5.99 15.05
C GLN A 352 -0.24 -5.43 16.33
N PHE A 353 -1.56 -5.58 16.43
CA PHE A 353 -2.33 -5.07 17.57
C PHE A 353 -2.47 -6.13 18.66
N ARG A 354 -2.54 -5.68 19.90
CA ARG A 354 -2.71 -6.51 21.09
C ARG A 354 -3.44 -5.77 22.20
N ASP A 355 -3.97 -6.50 23.15
CA ASP A 355 -4.53 -5.95 24.39
C ASP A 355 -5.63 -4.88 24.19
N TRP A 356 -6.48 -5.08 23.18
CA TRP A 356 -7.62 -4.19 22.96
C TRP A 356 -8.52 -4.12 24.21
N LYS A 357 -8.85 -2.89 24.63
CA LYS A 357 -9.78 -2.57 25.72
C LYS A 357 -10.78 -1.54 25.24
N PHE A 358 -12.01 -1.65 25.69
CA PHE A 358 -13.10 -0.78 25.26
C PHE A 358 -13.94 -0.33 26.46
N GLY A 359 -14.46 0.89 26.41
CA GLY A 359 -15.36 1.42 27.43
C GLY A 359 -14.75 1.42 28.84
N ASN A 360 -15.41 0.77 29.77
CA ASN A 360 -15.00 0.76 31.19
C ASN A 360 -13.71 -0.05 31.48
N ASP A 361 -13.27 -0.87 30.55
CA ASP A 361 -12.01 -1.63 30.67
C ASP A 361 -10.78 -0.77 30.38
N VAL A 362 -10.98 0.43 29.83
CA VAL A 362 -9.90 1.39 29.55
C VAL A 362 -9.49 2.08 30.85
N ALA A 363 -8.20 2.09 31.15
CA ALA A 363 -7.68 2.80 32.30
C ALA A 363 -7.96 4.32 32.18
N ALA A 364 -8.28 4.94 33.31
CA ALA A 364 -8.51 6.39 33.32
C ALA A 364 -7.25 7.16 32.93
N ASP A 365 -7.39 8.13 32.03
CA ASP A 365 -6.32 9.05 31.59
C ASP A 365 -6.87 10.48 31.61
N ASP A 366 -6.11 11.43 32.14
CA ASP A 366 -6.45 12.86 32.10
C ASP A 366 -6.01 13.54 30.78
N PHE A 367 -5.24 12.82 29.95
CA PHE A 367 -4.65 13.27 28.68
C PHE A 367 -3.82 14.56 28.80
N ALA A 368 -3.44 14.93 30.03
CA ALA A 368 -2.66 16.12 30.28
C ALA A 368 -1.17 15.84 30.15
N PHE A 369 -0.46 16.76 29.52
CA PHE A 369 1.00 16.72 29.51
C PHE A 369 1.57 17.11 30.86
N LYS A 370 2.42 16.23 31.41
CA LYS A 370 3.17 16.47 32.64
C LYS A 370 4.65 16.35 32.33
N ASN A 371 5.35 17.49 32.34
CA ASN A 371 6.78 17.52 32.04
C ASN A 371 7.63 16.93 33.18
N ALA A 372 7.47 15.63 33.44
CA ALA A 372 8.13 14.93 34.53
C ALA A 372 9.66 14.76 34.30
N SER A 373 10.09 14.76 33.04
CA SER A 373 11.51 14.63 32.67
C SER A 373 12.25 15.97 32.61
N ASN A 374 11.57 17.12 32.89
CA ASN A 374 12.11 18.45 32.65
C ASN A 374 12.60 18.65 31.22
N ALA A 375 11.87 18.10 30.24
CA ALA A 375 12.17 18.26 28.82
C ALA A 375 12.17 19.74 28.43
N LYS A 376 13.05 20.13 27.52
CA LYS A 376 13.12 21.49 26.99
C LYS A 376 12.05 21.68 25.93
N GLN A 377 11.28 22.79 26.05
CA GLN A 377 10.34 23.18 24.99
C GLN A 377 11.09 23.77 23.80
N VAL A 378 10.71 23.34 22.60
CA VAL A 378 11.30 23.78 21.33
C VAL A 378 10.22 23.86 20.26
N GLU A 379 10.54 24.41 19.10
CA GLU A 379 9.66 24.44 17.94
C GLU A 379 9.38 23.03 17.38
N PHE A 380 8.24 22.84 16.74
CA PHE A 380 7.84 21.54 16.18
C PHE A 380 8.88 20.97 15.21
N THR A 381 9.44 21.81 14.36
CA THR A 381 10.48 21.44 13.38
C THR A 381 11.77 20.95 14.05
N GLU A 382 12.13 21.49 15.20
CA GLU A 382 13.32 21.06 15.95
C GLU A 382 13.10 19.67 16.58
N VAL A 383 11.93 19.41 17.17
CA VAL A 383 11.60 18.07 17.67
C VAL A 383 11.58 17.06 16.51
N GLN A 384 10.92 17.41 15.40
CA GLN A 384 10.83 16.56 14.23
C GLN A 384 12.22 16.17 13.66
N ALA A 385 13.17 17.11 13.65
CA ALA A 385 14.53 16.85 13.19
C ALA A 385 15.34 15.94 14.14
N LYS A 386 14.97 15.90 15.43
CA LYS A 386 15.68 15.11 16.46
C LYS A 386 15.03 13.76 16.76
N VAL A 387 13.75 13.62 16.46
CA VAL A 387 12.94 12.42 16.71
C VAL A 387 12.46 11.89 15.35
N GLY A 388 13.39 11.30 14.62
CA GLY A 388 13.12 10.64 13.33
C GLY A 388 12.83 9.15 13.51
N ASP A 389 12.33 8.54 12.47
CA ASP A 389 12.08 7.08 12.41
C ASP A 389 13.32 6.29 11.98
N LEU A 390 14.37 6.99 11.53
CA LEU A 390 15.60 6.40 11.00
C LEU A 390 16.81 6.67 11.93
N PRO A 391 17.74 5.73 12.02
CA PRO A 391 19.01 5.97 12.69
C PRO A 391 19.76 7.18 12.12
N PRO A 392 20.52 7.93 12.92
CA PRO A 392 21.41 8.97 12.42
C PRO A 392 22.36 8.39 11.36
N ASN A 393 22.57 9.11 10.27
CA ASN A 393 23.42 8.71 9.14
C ASN A 393 22.91 7.52 8.30
N PHE A 394 21.63 7.14 8.45
CA PHE A 394 21.03 6.15 7.57
C PHE A 394 20.64 6.79 6.22
N THR A 395 21.02 6.15 5.12
CA THR A 395 20.67 6.60 3.78
C THR A 395 19.64 5.66 3.18
N LEU A 396 18.51 6.22 2.75
CA LEU A 396 17.49 5.48 2.02
C LEU A 396 17.91 5.26 0.57
N GLY A 397 17.47 4.15 -0.01
CA GLY A 397 17.51 3.91 -1.46
C GLY A 397 16.62 4.92 -2.21
N ALA A 398 16.81 4.98 -3.52
CA ALA A 398 16.01 5.85 -4.39
C ALA A 398 14.54 5.40 -4.42
N ALA A 399 13.63 6.35 -4.66
CA ALA A 399 12.27 6.04 -5.06
C ALA A 399 12.27 5.39 -6.46
N LYS A 400 11.20 4.64 -6.77
CA LYS A 400 10.97 4.07 -8.12
C LYS A 400 10.76 5.15 -9.15
#